data_d78dd35d4d54ba4e39dbb3f4459c8d3e
#
_entry.id   d78dd35d4d54ba4e39dbb3f4459c8d3e
#
_cell.length_a   1.000
_cell.length_b   1.000
_cell.length_c   1.000
_cell.angle_alpha   90.00
_cell.angle_beta   90.00
_cell.angle_gamma   90.00
#
_symmetry.space_group_name_H-M   'P 1'
#
loop_
_entity.id
_entity.type
_entity.pdbx_description
1 polymer ?
#
loop_
_entity_poly.entity_id
_entity_poly.type
_entity_poly.pdbx_seq_one_letter_code
_entity_poly.pdbx_strand_id
1 'polypeptide(L)'
;NSFSFNQPKMALTPLPIDTQAILSVPALTPFLGQNLMPIATPLAVSGIDPTAFQYFANYFQALGFQPVLASGASSRGPLQPSDLDTLTPGKSIGVELVRGDLSAAAFGTVTWRDKDKIYAFGHPFFAPGGIGGSTLPMSEASVVTVVPSISNSFKLGVSEKMVGAMVQDRATGIYGRLGVEAKLVPLKVNITT
;
A
#
# COMPACT_ATOMS: atom_id res chain seq x y z
N ASN A 1 -1.52 -30.88 13.16
CA ASN A 1 -1.96 -29.59 13.66
C ASN A 1 -2.30 -28.71 12.46
N SER A 2 -3.58 -28.67 12.08
CA SER A 2 -4.07 -27.78 11.05
C SER A 2 -4.19 -26.38 11.66
N PHE A 3 -3.34 -25.44 11.23
CA PHE A 3 -3.56 -24.03 11.48
C PHE A 3 -4.75 -23.57 10.66
N SER A 4 -5.88 -23.39 11.28
CA SER A 4 -7.01 -22.69 10.70
C SER A 4 -6.78 -21.19 10.86
N PHE A 5 -6.29 -20.52 9.81
CA PHE A 5 -6.36 -19.09 9.74
C PHE A 5 -7.82 -18.69 9.55
N ASN A 6 -8.43 -18.13 10.59
CA ASN A 6 -9.69 -17.42 10.46
C ASN A 6 -9.40 -16.21 9.54
N GLN A 7 -9.79 -16.33 8.27
CA GLN A 7 -9.65 -15.24 7.31
C GLN A 7 -10.53 -14.08 7.79
N PRO A 8 -9.96 -12.89 8.04
CA PRO A 8 -10.80 -11.71 8.19
C PRO A 8 -11.52 -11.52 6.85
N LYS A 9 -12.83 -11.70 6.83
CA LYS A 9 -13.68 -11.34 5.71
C LYS A 9 -13.73 -9.81 5.62
N MET A 10 -12.65 -9.18 5.20
CA MET A 10 -12.67 -7.82 4.72
C MET A 10 -12.98 -7.84 3.24
N ALA A 11 -14.17 -8.35 2.91
CA ALA A 11 -14.69 -8.18 1.56
C ALA A 11 -14.81 -6.67 1.31
N LEU A 12 -14.27 -6.22 0.19
CA LEU A 12 -14.54 -4.88 -0.35
C LEU A 12 -16.04 -4.82 -0.66
N THR A 13 -16.84 -4.50 0.35
CA THR A 13 -18.29 -4.46 0.21
C THR A 13 -18.65 -3.15 -0.46
N PRO A 14 -19.43 -3.17 -1.56
CA PRO A 14 -19.95 -1.96 -2.14
C PRO A 14 -20.70 -1.15 -1.09
N LEU A 15 -20.37 0.13 -0.95
CA LEU A 15 -21.07 1.03 -0.06
C LEU A 15 -22.18 1.72 -0.84
N PRO A 16 -23.45 1.68 -0.37
CA PRO A 16 -24.51 2.44 -1.00
C PRO A 16 -24.19 3.93 -0.88
N ILE A 17 -24.36 4.65 -1.97
CA ILE A 17 -24.20 6.10 -1.95
C ILE A 17 -25.36 6.71 -1.18
N ASP A 18 -25.06 7.48 -0.14
CA ASP A 18 -26.07 8.21 0.62
C ASP A 18 -26.81 9.18 -0.30
N THR A 19 -28.09 8.88 -0.52
CA THR A 19 -28.97 9.68 -1.38
C THR A 19 -29.12 11.12 -0.88
N GLN A 20 -29.04 11.36 0.43
CA GLN A 20 -29.13 12.73 0.98
C GLN A 20 -27.87 13.55 0.68
N ALA A 21 -26.69 12.92 0.73
CA ALA A 21 -25.44 13.58 0.36
C ALA A 21 -25.42 13.97 -1.13
N ILE A 22 -26.01 13.14 -2.00
CA ILE A 22 -26.09 13.43 -3.45
C ILE A 22 -27.07 14.55 -3.75
N LEU A 23 -28.23 14.59 -3.10
CA LEU A 23 -29.25 15.61 -3.32
C LEU A 23 -28.75 17.02 -2.97
N SER A 24 -27.77 17.15 -2.10
CA SER A 24 -27.12 18.43 -1.77
C SER A 24 -26.09 18.90 -2.81
N VAL A 25 -25.68 18.06 -3.75
CA VAL A 25 -24.66 18.35 -4.78
C VAL A 25 -25.20 17.94 -6.17
N PRO A 26 -25.78 18.88 -6.94
CA PRO A 26 -26.41 18.56 -8.23
C PRO A 26 -25.52 17.79 -9.20
N ALA A 27 -24.21 18.02 -9.18
CA ALA A 27 -23.25 17.32 -10.03
C ALA A 27 -23.16 15.80 -9.75
N LEU A 28 -23.65 15.32 -8.59
CA LEU A 28 -23.65 13.90 -8.22
C LEU A 28 -24.98 13.18 -8.53
N THR A 29 -25.99 13.90 -9.00
CA THR A 29 -27.30 13.33 -9.36
C THR A 29 -27.22 12.14 -10.32
N PRO A 30 -26.31 12.09 -11.33
CA PRO A 30 -26.16 10.93 -12.21
C PRO A 30 -25.74 9.64 -11.51
N PHE A 31 -25.23 9.73 -10.28
CA PHE A 31 -24.76 8.58 -9.49
C PHE A 31 -25.81 8.03 -8.53
N LEU A 32 -27.02 8.59 -8.53
CA LEU A 32 -28.14 8.08 -7.73
C LEU A 32 -28.41 6.60 -8.04
N GLY A 33 -28.51 5.80 -6.99
CA GLY A 33 -28.74 4.36 -7.11
C GLY A 33 -27.50 3.52 -7.46
N GLN A 34 -26.33 4.14 -7.60
CA GLN A 34 -25.08 3.43 -7.78
C GLN A 34 -24.43 3.10 -6.39
N ASN A 35 -23.53 2.13 -6.41
CA ASN A 35 -22.71 1.79 -5.26
C ASN A 35 -21.30 2.31 -5.45
N LEU A 36 -20.71 2.85 -4.40
CA LEU A 36 -19.28 3.12 -4.37
C LEU A 36 -18.53 1.80 -4.28
N MET A 37 -17.67 1.54 -5.23
CA MET A 37 -16.76 0.39 -5.20
C MET A 37 -15.45 0.83 -4.55
N PRO A 38 -15.01 0.18 -3.46
CA PRO A 38 -13.71 0.45 -2.88
C PRO A 38 -12.60 0.22 -3.90
N ILE A 39 -11.64 1.14 -3.95
CA ILE A 39 -10.45 1.00 -4.80
C ILE A 39 -9.43 0.19 -4.00
N ALA A 40 -9.07 -0.98 -4.51
CA ALA A 40 -8.01 -1.79 -3.93
C ALA A 40 -6.65 -1.13 -4.12
N THR A 41 -5.82 -1.15 -3.08
CA THR A 41 -4.43 -0.65 -3.17
C THR A 41 -3.58 -1.63 -3.98
N PRO A 42 -2.98 -1.21 -5.11
CA PRO A 42 -2.08 -2.07 -5.87
C PRO A 42 -0.85 -2.44 -5.06
N LEU A 43 -0.53 -3.74 -5.00
CA LEU A 43 0.59 -4.29 -4.25
C LEU A 43 1.53 -5.03 -5.20
N ALA A 44 2.71 -4.46 -5.44
CA ALA A 44 3.76 -5.11 -6.20
C ALA A 44 4.42 -6.19 -5.35
N VAL A 45 4.40 -7.43 -5.82
CA VAL A 45 4.99 -8.58 -5.14
C VAL A 45 6.12 -9.13 -6.00
N SER A 46 7.30 -9.29 -5.43
CA SER A 46 8.48 -9.82 -6.13
C SER A 46 9.25 -10.82 -5.28
N GLY A 47 10.16 -11.57 -5.91
CA GLY A 47 10.95 -12.60 -5.21
C GLY A 47 10.17 -13.88 -4.94
N ILE A 48 9.09 -14.13 -5.66
CA ILE A 48 8.24 -15.31 -5.54
C ILE A 48 8.00 -15.93 -6.92
N ASP A 49 7.93 -17.25 -6.97
CA ASP A 49 7.55 -17.97 -8.17
C ASP A 49 6.09 -17.64 -8.58
N PRO A 50 5.78 -17.51 -9.88
CA PRO A 50 4.42 -17.17 -10.35
C PRO A 50 3.35 -18.13 -9.85
N THR A 51 3.62 -19.42 -9.72
CA THR A 51 2.67 -20.41 -9.20
C THR A 51 2.40 -20.18 -7.72
N ALA A 52 3.46 -19.95 -6.95
CA ALA A 52 3.33 -19.62 -5.54
C ALA A 52 2.63 -18.27 -5.33
N PHE A 53 2.92 -17.28 -6.19
CA PHE A 53 2.22 -15.99 -6.15
C PHE A 53 0.70 -16.13 -6.26
N GLN A 54 0.20 -16.96 -7.18
CA GLN A 54 -1.24 -17.20 -7.33
C GLN A 54 -1.88 -17.73 -6.05
N TYR A 55 -1.14 -18.53 -5.29
CA TYR A 55 -1.60 -19.06 -4.01
C TYR A 55 -1.79 -17.97 -2.96
N PHE A 56 -0.88 -17.00 -2.91
CA PHE A 56 -0.91 -15.90 -1.94
C PHE A 56 -1.78 -14.72 -2.40
N ALA A 57 -2.08 -14.60 -3.68
CA ALA A 57 -2.86 -13.47 -4.22
C ALA A 57 -4.20 -13.28 -3.49
N ASN A 58 -4.91 -14.38 -3.22
CA ASN A 58 -6.20 -14.34 -2.52
C ASN A 58 -6.09 -13.78 -1.09
N TYR A 59 -4.98 -14.02 -0.40
CA TYR A 59 -4.76 -13.47 0.95
C TYR A 59 -4.55 -11.95 0.90
N PHE A 60 -3.79 -11.46 -0.05
CA PHE A 60 -3.61 -10.02 -0.24
C PHE A 60 -4.91 -9.34 -0.68
N GLN A 61 -5.71 -9.98 -1.53
CA GLN A 61 -7.02 -9.47 -1.92
C GLN A 61 -7.98 -9.38 -0.72
N ALA A 62 -7.97 -10.35 0.18
CA ALA A 62 -8.77 -10.31 1.41
C ALA A 62 -8.36 -9.17 2.35
N LEU A 63 -7.13 -8.67 2.25
CA LEU A 63 -6.64 -7.50 2.98
C LEU A 63 -6.93 -6.16 2.28
N GLY A 64 -7.61 -6.17 1.13
CA GLY A 64 -7.95 -4.97 0.36
C GLY A 64 -6.89 -4.54 -0.65
N PHE A 65 -5.93 -5.42 -0.96
CA PHE A 65 -4.92 -5.15 -1.99
C PHE A 65 -5.29 -5.76 -3.33
N GLN A 66 -4.75 -5.17 -4.39
CA GLN A 66 -4.67 -5.77 -5.71
C GLN A 66 -3.23 -6.23 -5.96
N PRO A 67 -2.89 -7.51 -5.68
CA PRO A 67 -1.54 -7.98 -5.86
C PRO A 67 -1.19 -8.09 -7.35
N VAL A 68 0.01 -7.64 -7.70
CA VAL A 68 0.56 -7.69 -9.05
C VAL A 68 1.96 -8.28 -8.94
N LEU A 69 2.25 -9.33 -9.71
CA LEU A 69 3.59 -9.88 -9.79
C LEU A 69 4.50 -8.86 -10.48
N ALA A 70 5.58 -8.48 -9.82
CA ALA A 70 6.54 -7.52 -10.31
C ALA A 70 7.95 -8.10 -10.30
N SER A 71 8.79 -7.64 -11.20
CA SER A 71 10.23 -7.87 -11.17
C SER A 71 10.88 -6.65 -10.52
N GLY A 72 11.46 -6.81 -9.36
CA GLY A 72 12.15 -5.73 -8.67
C GLY A 72 12.55 -6.15 -7.25
N ALA A 73 13.65 -5.65 -6.75
CA ALA A 73 14.07 -5.87 -5.38
C ALA A 73 13.48 -4.78 -4.49
N SER A 74 13.11 -5.13 -3.26
CA SER A 74 12.90 -4.15 -2.21
C SER A 74 14.23 -3.48 -1.86
N SER A 75 14.17 -2.28 -1.29
CA SER A 75 15.37 -1.64 -0.77
C SER A 75 16.02 -2.54 0.29
N ARG A 76 17.29 -2.88 0.09
CA ARG A 76 18.04 -3.79 0.98
C ARG A 76 18.88 -3.07 2.02
N GLY A 77 18.86 -1.75 2.05
CA GLY A 77 19.69 -0.95 2.95
C GLY A 77 19.04 -0.62 4.29
N PRO A 78 19.86 -0.26 5.30
CA PRO A 78 19.36 0.35 6.52
C PRO A 78 18.74 1.72 6.23
N LEU A 79 18.03 2.28 7.22
CA LEU A 79 17.52 3.63 7.17
C LEU A 79 18.66 4.62 6.89
N GLN A 80 18.52 5.44 5.86
CA GLN A 80 19.51 6.45 5.48
C GLN A 80 19.01 7.83 5.89
N PRO A 81 19.66 8.50 6.86
CA PRO A 81 19.21 9.79 7.37
C PRO A 81 19.43 10.98 6.41
N SER A 82 20.26 10.80 5.39
CA SER A 82 20.95 11.91 4.73
C SER A 82 20.20 12.58 3.58
N ASP A 83 19.12 12.00 3.06
CA ASP A 83 18.42 12.56 1.89
C ASP A 83 16.96 12.93 2.19
N LEU A 84 16.75 13.52 3.37
CA LEU A 84 15.41 13.94 3.78
C LEU A 84 14.77 14.96 2.82
N ASP A 85 15.55 15.62 1.98
CA ASP A 85 15.06 16.68 1.08
C ASP A 85 14.47 16.14 -0.23
N THR A 86 14.60 14.85 -0.51
CA THR A 86 14.17 14.26 -1.79
C THR A 86 12.67 14.01 -1.87
N LEU A 87 11.99 13.75 -0.74
CA LEU A 87 10.55 13.47 -0.69
C LEU A 87 9.71 14.74 -0.61
N THR A 88 9.72 15.52 -1.68
CA THR A 88 8.83 16.68 -1.85
C THR A 88 7.46 16.25 -2.40
N PRO A 89 6.40 17.09 -2.28
CA PRO A 89 5.12 16.84 -2.93
C PRO A 89 5.27 16.49 -4.42
N GLY A 90 4.55 15.45 -4.86
CA GLY A 90 4.64 14.93 -6.23
C GLY A 90 5.65 13.78 -6.42
N LYS A 91 6.58 13.57 -5.49
CA LYS A 91 7.53 12.45 -5.55
C LYS A 91 6.87 11.13 -5.21
N SER A 92 7.42 10.03 -5.73
CA SER A 92 6.93 8.69 -5.45
C SER A 92 7.51 8.15 -4.15
N ILE A 93 6.67 7.44 -3.42
CA ILE A 93 6.98 6.83 -2.14
C ILE A 93 6.48 5.39 -2.13
N GLY A 94 7.26 4.47 -1.56
CA GLY A 94 6.89 3.09 -1.32
C GLY A 94 6.59 2.84 0.16
N VAL A 95 5.61 1.98 0.44
CA VAL A 95 5.37 1.41 1.77
C VAL A 95 5.42 -0.10 1.64
N GLU A 96 6.22 -0.74 2.47
CA GLU A 96 6.53 -2.17 2.35
C GLU A 96 5.81 -2.97 3.44
N LEU A 97 5.05 -3.99 3.03
CA LEU A 97 4.49 -5.01 3.94
C LEU A 97 5.52 -6.08 4.27
N VAL A 98 6.26 -6.48 3.26
CA VAL A 98 7.32 -7.48 3.33
C VAL A 98 8.53 -6.94 2.62
N ARG A 99 9.70 -7.12 3.21
CA ARG A 99 10.98 -6.74 2.60
C ARG A 99 12.02 -7.82 2.79
N GLY A 100 12.89 -7.98 1.80
CA GLY A 100 13.94 -8.99 1.78
C GLY A 100 13.98 -9.72 0.46
N ASP A 101 14.20 -11.05 0.52
CA ASP A 101 14.20 -11.90 -0.68
C ASP A 101 12.80 -11.96 -1.30
N LEU A 102 11.75 -12.04 -0.49
CA LEU A 102 10.38 -11.74 -0.87
C LEU A 102 10.09 -10.25 -0.55
N SER A 103 9.46 -9.56 -1.47
CA SER A 103 9.05 -8.17 -1.29
C SER A 103 7.58 -8.00 -1.65
N ALA A 104 6.87 -7.20 -0.85
CA ALA A 104 5.51 -6.77 -1.13
C ALA A 104 5.39 -5.30 -0.75
N ALA A 105 5.22 -4.42 -1.74
CA ALA A 105 5.20 -2.99 -1.56
C ALA A 105 4.11 -2.33 -2.40
N ALA A 106 3.49 -1.28 -1.86
CA ALA A 106 2.61 -0.40 -2.60
C ALA A 106 3.26 0.98 -2.80
N PHE A 107 2.94 1.61 -3.93
CA PHE A 107 3.55 2.86 -4.35
C PHE A 107 2.51 3.96 -4.49
N GLY A 108 2.78 5.08 -3.83
CA GLY A 108 1.93 6.26 -3.85
C GLY A 108 2.68 7.51 -4.23
N THR A 109 2.01 8.64 -4.04
CA THR A 109 2.59 9.98 -4.29
C THR A 109 2.56 10.76 -2.98
N VAL A 110 3.66 11.46 -2.67
CA VAL A 110 3.70 12.42 -1.57
C VAL A 110 2.74 13.57 -1.90
N THR A 111 1.76 13.77 -1.04
CA THR A 111 0.78 14.86 -1.17
C THR A 111 1.28 16.12 -0.48
N TRP A 112 1.82 15.96 0.73
CA TRP A 112 2.30 17.05 1.55
C TRP A 112 3.46 16.63 2.43
N ARG A 113 4.36 17.54 2.72
CA ARG A 113 5.46 17.37 3.67
C ARG A 113 5.54 18.55 4.63
N ASP A 114 5.69 18.26 5.92
CA ASP A 114 5.99 19.22 6.97
C ASP A 114 7.17 18.70 7.78
N LYS A 115 8.37 19.19 7.48
CA LYS A 115 9.64 18.74 8.11
C LYS A 115 9.85 17.21 7.94
N ASP A 116 9.75 16.47 9.03
CA ASP A 116 9.87 15.01 9.08
C ASP A 116 8.55 14.26 8.82
N LYS A 117 7.43 14.99 8.67
CA LYS A 117 6.11 14.41 8.46
C LYS A 117 5.78 14.31 6.98
N ILE A 118 5.36 13.14 6.56
CA ILE A 118 4.96 12.85 5.18
C ILE A 118 3.49 12.45 5.17
N TYR A 119 2.74 13.05 4.26
CA TYR A 119 1.36 12.68 3.92
C TYR A 119 1.33 12.25 2.47
N ALA A 120 0.80 11.07 2.20
CA ALA A 120 0.88 10.47 0.87
C ALA A 120 -0.31 9.55 0.56
N PHE A 121 -0.34 9.03 -0.65
CA PHE A 121 -1.31 8.10 -1.24
C PHE A 121 -2.63 8.75 -1.64
N GLY A 122 -3.26 9.57 -0.80
CA GLY A 122 -4.59 10.15 -1.08
C GLY A 122 -5.75 9.17 -0.88
N HIS A 123 -5.48 7.97 -0.39
CA HIS A 123 -6.43 6.91 -0.03
C HIS A 123 -5.83 6.04 1.09
N PRO A 124 -6.60 5.23 1.80
CA PRO A 124 -6.05 4.32 2.81
C PRO A 124 -5.13 3.29 2.17
N PHE A 125 -4.12 2.88 2.91
CA PHE A 125 -3.20 1.81 2.49
C PHE A 125 -3.85 0.43 2.65
N PHE A 126 -4.45 0.19 3.82
CA PHE A 126 -5.30 -0.97 4.06
C PHE A 126 -6.77 -0.61 3.87
N ALA A 127 -7.64 -1.61 3.78
CA ALA A 127 -9.06 -1.43 3.99
C ALA A 127 -9.33 -0.86 5.40
N PRO A 128 -10.53 -0.28 5.68
CA PRO A 128 -10.82 0.38 6.95
C PRO A 128 -10.45 -0.49 8.16
N GLY A 129 -9.61 0.05 9.04
CA GLY A 129 -9.07 -0.66 10.22
C GLY A 129 -7.60 -0.36 10.49
N GLY A 130 -6.88 0.10 9.46
CA GLY A 130 -5.51 0.56 9.59
C GLY A 130 -4.52 -0.50 10.12
N ILE A 131 -3.34 -0.05 10.47
CA ILE A 131 -2.22 -0.90 10.90
C ILE A 131 -2.21 -1.23 12.40
N GLY A 132 -3.29 -0.91 13.14
CA GLY A 132 -3.43 -1.27 14.55
C GLY A 132 -2.30 -0.77 15.48
N GLY A 133 -1.71 0.38 15.17
CA GLY A 133 -0.56 0.93 15.91
C GLY A 133 0.80 0.37 15.51
N SER A 134 0.85 -0.53 14.54
CA SER A 134 2.12 -1.00 13.93
C SER A 134 2.73 0.10 13.05
N THR A 135 3.98 -0.09 12.66
CA THR A 135 4.66 0.78 11.69
C THR A 135 5.11 -0.05 10.49
N LEU A 136 5.05 0.55 9.29
CA LEU A 136 5.54 -0.10 8.08
C LEU A 136 6.72 0.69 7.49
N PRO A 137 7.73 -0.01 6.95
CA PRO A 137 8.86 0.64 6.28
C PRO A 137 8.39 1.54 5.15
N MET A 138 8.99 2.72 5.05
CA MET A 138 8.71 3.71 4.04
C MET A 138 9.99 4.05 3.27
N SER A 139 9.94 3.96 1.95
CA SER A 139 11.09 4.15 1.05
C SER A 139 10.84 5.23 0.02
N GLU A 140 11.89 5.84 -0.50
CA GLU A 140 11.84 6.46 -1.82
C GLU A 140 11.48 5.40 -2.86
N ALA A 141 10.85 5.82 -3.94
CA ALA A 141 10.47 4.91 -5.01
C ALA A 141 10.69 5.51 -6.39
N SER A 142 11.22 4.68 -7.28
CA SER A 142 11.26 4.94 -8.71
C SER A 142 10.07 4.31 -9.41
N VAL A 143 9.37 5.08 -10.24
CA VAL A 143 8.27 4.57 -11.06
C VAL A 143 8.85 3.86 -12.28
N VAL A 144 8.56 2.57 -12.40
CA VAL A 144 8.94 1.76 -13.58
C VAL A 144 7.92 1.92 -14.69
N THR A 145 6.63 1.87 -14.33
CA THR A 145 5.54 2.04 -15.29
C THR A 145 4.26 2.51 -14.61
N VAL A 146 3.37 3.06 -15.41
CA VAL A 146 1.98 3.34 -15.00
C VAL A 146 1.09 2.34 -15.72
N VAL A 147 0.33 1.56 -14.97
CA VAL A 147 -0.65 0.62 -15.53
C VAL A 147 -1.95 1.39 -15.74
N PRO A 148 -2.36 1.62 -16.99
CA PRO A 148 -3.59 2.33 -17.27
C PRO A 148 -4.81 1.43 -16.98
N SER A 149 -5.83 2.00 -16.36
CA SER A 149 -7.11 1.34 -16.15
C SER A 149 -8.23 2.39 -16.20
N ILE A 150 -9.39 2.00 -16.67
CA ILE A 150 -10.56 2.89 -16.73
C ILE A 150 -11.02 3.26 -15.31
N SER A 151 -10.92 2.33 -14.37
CA SER A 151 -11.39 2.52 -13.01
C SER A 151 -10.30 2.99 -12.05
N ASN A 152 -9.06 2.54 -12.23
CA ASN A 152 -7.97 2.84 -11.30
C ASN A 152 -6.61 2.64 -11.97
N SER A 153 -6.07 3.69 -12.57
CA SER A 153 -4.68 3.67 -13.04
C SER A 153 -3.72 3.74 -11.85
N PHE A 154 -2.67 2.94 -11.87
CA PHE A 154 -1.72 2.88 -10.76
C PHE A 154 -0.27 2.79 -11.21
N LYS A 155 0.63 3.16 -10.30
CA LYS A 155 2.06 3.08 -10.51
C LYS A 155 2.59 1.71 -10.07
N LEU A 156 3.44 1.11 -10.90
CA LEU A 156 4.37 0.07 -10.47
C LEU A 156 5.75 0.70 -10.32
N GLY A 157 6.40 0.43 -9.22
CA GLY A 157 7.69 1.01 -8.88
C GLY A 157 8.62 0.02 -8.23
N VAL A 158 9.79 0.51 -7.91
CA VAL A 158 10.82 -0.18 -7.12
C VAL A 158 11.11 0.67 -5.90
N SER A 159 11.14 0.02 -4.73
CA SER A 159 11.60 0.66 -3.50
C SER A 159 13.11 0.89 -3.59
N GLU A 160 13.54 2.12 -3.31
CA GLU A 160 14.94 2.51 -3.31
C GLU A 160 15.48 2.62 -1.88
N LYS A 161 15.76 3.82 -1.42
CA LYS A 161 16.30 4.06 -0.08
C LYS A 161 15.21 4.07 0.97
N MET A 162 15.47 3.41 2.10
CA MET A 162 14.64 3.54 3.29
C MET A 162 14.79 4.92 3.89
N VAL A 163 13.68 5.61 4.11
CA VAL A 163 13.67 6.99 4.59
C VAL A 163 12.90 7.17 5.90
N GLY A 164 12.10 6.20 6.29
CA GLY A 164 11.31 6.31 7.51
C GLY A 164 10.28 5.21 7.66
N ALA A 165 9.20 5.52 8.35
CA ALA A 165 8.09 4.60 8.58
C ALA A 165 6.74 5.28 8.39
N MET A 166 5.80 4.57 7.78
CA MET A 166 4.38 4.87 7.89
C MET A 166 3.93 4.54 9.31
N VAL A 167 3.30 5.50 9.97
CA VAL A 167 2.89 5.40 11.39
C VAL A 167 1.38 5.47 11.56
N GLN A 168 0.64 5.93 10.57
CA GLN A 168 -0.82 5.92 10.57
C GLN A 168 -1.35 5.67 9.16
N ASP A 169 -2.42 4.90 9.12
CA ASP A 169 -3.25 4.69 7.95
C ASP A 169 -4.63 5.33 8.22
N ARG A 170 -5.04 6.24 7.36
CA ARG A 170 -6.28 7.02 7.50
C ARG A 170 -7.14 6.86 6.26
N ALA A 171 -8.44 7.13 6.37
CA ALA A 171 -9.36 7.08 5.24
C ALA A 171 -8.95 7.98 4.06
N THR A 172 -8.23 9.07 4.34
CA THR A 172 -7.82 10.06 3.33
C THR A 172 -6.38 9.93 2.87
N GLY A 173 -5.62 8.96 3.41
CA GLY A 173 -4.23 8.75 3.06
C GLY A 173 -3.38 8.28 4.22
N ILE A 174 -2.10 8.08 3.98
CA ILE A 174 -1.15 7.66 5.01
C ILE A 174 -0.45 8.86 5.64
N TYR A 175 -0.03 8.67 6.89
CA TYR A 175 0.89 9.55 7.58
C TYR A 175 2.16 8.76 7.94
N GLY A 176 3.31 9.27 7.50
CA GLY A 176 4.63 8.73 7.77
C GLY A 176 5.56 9.72 8.45
N ARG A 177 6.63 9.21 9.04
CA ARG A 177 7.69 10.01 9.63
C ARG A 177 9.05 9.61 9.07
N LEU A 178 9.81 10.59 8.62
CA LEU A 178 11.19 10.44 8.18
C LEU A 178 12.10 10.18 9.39
N GLY A 179 13.15 9.41 9.19
CA GLY A 179 14.11 9.09 10.24
C GLY A 179 13.60 8.13 11.31
N VAL A 180 12.36 7.63 11.21
CA VAL A 180 11.80 6.63 12.13
C VAL A 180 11.99 5.25 11.55
N GLU A 181 12.51 4.32 12.32
CA GLU A 181 12.65 2.93 11.92
C GLU A 181 11.36 2.13 12.21
N ALA A 182 10.92 1.37 11.23
CA ALA A 182 9.75 0.50 11.39
C ALA A 182 10.12 -0.75 12.20
N LYS A 183 9.21 -1.19 13.04
CA LYS A 183 9.35 -2.46 13.77
C LYS A 183 8.99 -3.62 12.84
N LEU A 184 9.98 -4.46 12.54
CA LEU A 184 9.82 -5.62 11.68
C LEU A 184 9.84 -6.90 12.50
N VAL A 185 9.08 -7.89 12.02
CA VAL A 185 9.15 -9.28 12.51
C VAL A 185 10.07 -10.05 11.56
N PRO A 186 11.24 -10.51 12.00
CA PRO A 186 12.13 -11.30 11.16
C PRO A 186 11.52 -12.67 10.88
N LEU A 187 11.50 -13.06 9.59
CA LEU A 187 11.09 -14.39 9.15
C LEU A 187 12.23 -15.00 8.33
N LYS A 188 12.67 -16.18 8.73
CA LYS A 188 13.64 -16.98 7.99
C LYS A 188 13.05 -18.36 7.69
N VAL A 189 12.99 -18.72 6.41
CA VAL A 189 12.53 -20.02 5.95
C VAL A 189 13.73 -20.75 5.34
N ASN A 190 14.06 -21.94 5.85
CA ASN A 190 15.06 -22.83 5.27
C ASN A 190 14.34 -24.06 4.73
N ILE A 191 14.56 -24.36 3.45
CA ILE A 191 14.01 -25.53 2.79
C ILE A 191 15.18 -26.49 2.56
N THR A 192 15.10 -27.67 3.14
CA THR A 192 16.07 -28.78 2.89
C THR A 192 15.34 -29.85 2.11
N THR A 193 15.92 -30.28 0.98
CA THR A 193 15.45 -31.39 0.13
C THR A 193 16.25 -32.63 0.42
#